data_7445fed0e190f164c10f0ff64b737729
#
_entry.id   7445fed0e190f164c10f0ff64b737729
#
_cell.length_a   1.000
_cell.length_b   1.000
_cell.length_c   1.000
_cell.angle_alpha   90.00
_cell.angle_beta   90.00
_cell.angle_gamma   90.00
#
_symmetry.space_group_name_H-M   'P 1'
#
loop_
_entity.id
_entity.type
_entity.pdbx_description
1 polymer ?
#
loop_
_entity_poly.entity_id
_entity_poly.type
_entity_poly.pdbx_seq_one_letter_code
_entity_poly.pdbx_strand_id
1 'polypeptide(L)'
;MKGLFFFISILLLSHKGFSQRGLYQEDNLFFGSNILKNELAMSQINLDLGIGYNFSEKFRLGLFLPIGYSFFKDENNNKARSFSSGIGISGNFRFYSNEIITLRSDTRFAFGSPNKESLSDWGFTRIGTEIQTYFLSLASERTKPYIAIGVNAIYGLYEKNNIEKERMYFVPHISIGIVTNF
;
A
#
# COMPACT_ATOMS: atom_id res chain seq x y z
N MET A 1 -2.52 -1.69 23.01
CA MET A 1 -3.06 -0.33 22.87
C MET A 1 -2.10 0.79 23.29
N LYS A 2 -1.29 0.68 24.36
CA LYS A 2 -0.34 1.73 24.79
C LYS A 2 0.77 2.06 23.76
N GLY A 3 1.25 1.07 22.99
CA GLY A 3 2.29 1.28 21.96
C GLY A 3 1.82 2.08 20.74
N LEU A 4 0.54 1.95 20.35
CA LEU A 4 -0.04 2.70 19.23
C LEU A 4 -0.17 4.19 19.56
N PHE A 5 -0.54 4.52 20.79
CA PHE A 5 -0.61 5.92 21.26
C PHE A 5 0.77 6.59 21.31
N PHE A 6 1.80 5.85 21.70
CA PHE A 6 3.18 6.34 21.73
C PHE A 6 3.71 6.62 20.32
N PHE A 7 3.37 5.75 19.35
CA PHE A 7 3.74 5.93 17.94
C PHE A 7 3.03 7.14 17.29
N ILE A 8 1.74 7.30 17.56
CA ILE A 8 0.96 8.47 17.11
C ILE A 8 1.48 9.77 17.75
N SER A 9 1.89 9.72 19.01
CA SER A 9 2.46 10.89 19.69
C SER A 9 3.81 11.33 19.13
N ILE A 10 4.66 10.38 18.71
CA ILE A 10 5.92 10.70 18.02
C ILE A 10 5.65 11.32 16.66
N LEU A 11 4.65 10.83 15.91
CA LEU A 11 4.20 11.40 14.63
C LEU A 11 3.69 12.83 14.77
N LEU A 12 3.00 13.13 15.88
CA LEU A 12 2.45 14.47 16.14
C LEU A 12 3.49 15.47 16.69
N LEU A 13 4.56 15.02 17.33
CA LEU A 13 5.60 15.88 17.90
C LEU A 13 6.64 16.35 16.88
N SER A 14 6.73 15.73 15.70
CA SER A 14 7.67 16.11 14.64
C SER A 14 7.26 17.36 13.82
N HIS A 15 6.18 18.04 14.18
CA HIS A 15 5.57 19.12 13.38
C HIS A 15 6.34 20.45 13.31
N LYS A 16 7.51 20.58 13.92
CA LYS A 16 8.25 21.86 13.89
C LYS A 16 9.66 21.69 13.37
N GLY A 17 9.85 21.96 12.08
CA GLY A 17 11.13 22.49 11.67
C GLY A 17 11.98 21.75 10.65
N PHE A 18 11.44 21.00 9.67
CA PHE A 18 12.25 20.48 8.58
C PHE A 18 11.74 20.94 7.21
N SER A 19 12.51 21.83 6.60
CA SER A 19 12.39 22.33 5.24
C SER A 19 12.61 21.20 4.22
N GLN A 20 11.81 21.17 3.16
CA GLN A 20 11.85 20.47 1.85
C GLN A 20 12.71 19.21 1.60
N ARG A 21 13.74 18.93 2.38
CA ARG A 21 14.43 17.65 2.51
C ARG A 21 14.09 17.11 3.88
N GLY A 22 13.21 16.12 3.98
CA GLY A 22 12.78 15.74 5.30
C GLY A 22 11.82 14.59 5.30
N LEU A 23 11.21 14.40 6.44
CA LEU A 23 10.21 13.38 6.67
C LEU A 23 8.95 13.66 5.85
N TYR A 24 8.31 12.60 5.40
CA TYR A 24 6.97 12.64 4.82
C TYR A 24 6.12 11.52 5.42
N GLN A 25 4.82 11.71 5.37
CA GLN A 25 3.81 10.69 5.57
C GLN A 25 3.15 10.42 4.21
N GLU A 26 2.83 9.16 3.95
CA GLU A 26 2.07 8.75 2.77
C GLU A 26 0.96 7.80 3.19
N ASP A 27 -0.27 8.16 2.84
CA ASP A 27 -1.44 7.31 3.04
C ASP A 27 -1.97 6.94 1.66
N ASN A 28 -2.01 5.65 1.36
CA ASN A 28 -2.40 5.11 0.06
C ASN A 28 -3.48 4.05 0.22
N LEU A 29 -4.64 4.27 -0.39
CA LEU A 29 -5.74 3.33 -0.46
C LEU A 29 -5.78 2.72 -1.86
N PHE A 30 -5.59 1.42 -1.98
CA PHE A 30 -5.67 0.74 -3.26
C PHE A 30 -6.78 -0.30 -3.34
N PHE A 31 -7.29 -0.50 -4.55
CA PHE A 31 -8.28 -1.49 -4.92
C PHE A 31 -7.73 -2.30 -6.09
N GLY A 32 -7.68 -3.60 -5.94
CA GLY A 32 -7.16 -4.47 -6.97
C GLY A 32 -7.89 -5.79 -7.05
N SER A 33 -7.86 -6.41 -8.22
CA SER A 33 -8.42 -7.74 -8.45
C SER A 33 -7.53 -8.54 -9.37
N ASN A 34 -7.41 -9.82 -9.09
CA ASN A 34 -6.69 -10.75 -9.95
C ASN A 34 -7.41 -10.90 -11.30
N ILE A 35 -6.68 -10.70 -12.41
CA ILE A 35 -7.20 -10.85 -13.77
C ILE A 35 -7.17 -12.30 -14.22
N LEU A 36 -6.23 -13.08 -13.73
CA LEU A 36 -6.08 -14.47 -14.18
C LEU A 36 -7.24 -15.32 -13.64
N LYS A 37 -7.93 -16.01 -14.53
CA LYS A 37 -8.93 -17.03 -14.17
C LYS A 37 -8.22 -18.23 -13.56
N ASN A 38 -7.88 -18.12 -12.30
CA ASN A 38 -7.38 -19.24 -11.51
C ASN A 38 -8.56 -19.81 -10.73
N GLU A 39 -8.45 -21.05 -10.28
CA GLU A 39 -9.45 -21.72 -9.42
C GLU A 39 -9.84 -20.90 -8.18
N LEU A 40 -9.06 -19.89 -7.80
CA LEU A 40 -9.31 -18.98 -6.69
C LEU A 40 -9.13 -17.53 -7.17
N ALA A 41 -10.23 -16.81 -7.35
CA ALA A 41 -10.21 -15.39 -7.63
C ALA A 41 -9.98 -14.59 -6.34
N MET A 42 -9.16 -13.55 -6.43
CA MET A 42 -8.84 -12.67 -5.31
C MET A 42 -9.10 -11.21 -5.67
N SER A 43 -9.71 -10.47 -4.76
CA SER A 43 -9.80 -9.02 -4.80
C SER A 43 -9.32 -8.45 -3.48
N GLN A 44 -8.72 -7.26 -3.50
CA GLN A 44 -8.16 -6.63 -2.31
C GLN A 44 -8.57 -5.17 -2.19
N ILE A 45 -8.74 -4.75 -0.94
CA ILE A 45 -8.83 -3.36 -0.51
C ILE A 45 -7.80 -3.19 0.59
N ASN A 46 -6.78 -2.37 0.36
CA ASN A 46 -5.73 -2.12 1.35
C ASN A 46 -5.48 -0.64 1.54
N LEU A 47 -5.22 -0.28 2.78
CA LEU A 47 -4.70 1.00 3.21
C LEU A 47 -3.24 0.81 3.63
N ASP A 48 -2.32 1.45 2.90
CA ASP A 48 -0.90 1.50 3.25
C ASP A 48 -0.64 2.83 3.98
N LEU A 49 -0.32 2.76 5.28
CA LEU A 49 0.04 3.91 6.10
C LEU A 49 1.54 4.00 6.19
N GLY A 50 2.14 5.03 5.59
CA GLY A 50 3.58 5.13 5.43
C GLY A 50 4.21 6.37 6.04
N ILE A 51 5.47 6.23 6.43
CA ILE A 51 6.37 7.33 6.77
C ILE A 51 7.67 7.13 6.02
N GLY A 52 8.33 8.20 5.63
CA GLY A 52 9.58 8.07 4.91
C GLY A 52 10.39 9.36 4.89
N TYR A 53 11.46 9.30 4.10
CA TYR A 53 12.40 10.41 3.96
C TYR A 53 12.62 10.77 2.50
N ASN A 54 12.57 12.07 2.20
CA ASN A 54 12.92 12.65 0.92
C ASN A 54 14.44 12.87 0.88
N PHE A 55 15.18 11.98 0.25
CA PHE A 55 16.65 12.13 0.06
C PHE A 55 16.95 13.23 -0.95
N SER A 56 16.09 13.39 -1.93
CA SER A 56 16.14 14.45 -2.91
C SER A 56 14.74 14.72 -3.44
N GLU A 57 14.59 15.77 -4.24
CA GLU A 57 13.33 16.00 -4.96
C GLU A 57 12.89 14.84 -5.84
N LYS A 58 13.86 14.05 -6.34
CA LYS A 58 13.59 12.91 -7.22
C LYS A 58 13.37 11.61 -6.49
N PHE A 59 13.99 11.40 -5.33
CA PHE A 59 14.04 10.09 -4.68
C PHE A 59 13.56 10.13 -3.23
N ARG A 60 12.70 9.17 -2.88
CA ARG A 60 12.17 8.94 -1.53
C ARG A 60 12.30 7.47 -1.16
N LEU A 61 12.47 7.20 0.11
CA LEU A 61 12.31 5.87 0.70
C LEU A 61 11.35 5.96 1.88
N GLY A 62 10.56 4.92 2.07
CA GLY A 62 9.59 4.86 3.15
C GLY A 62 9.42 3.47 3.72
N LEU A 63 8.88 3.46 4.92
CA LEU A 63 8.32 2.28 5.58
C LEU A 63 6.80 2.45 5.61
N PHE A 64 6.05 1.35 5.46
CA PHE A 64 4.60 1.42 5.54
C PHE A 64 4.01 0.18 6.22
N LEU A 65 2.80 0.35 6.73
CA LEU A 65 1.98 -0.68 7.34
C LEU A 65 0.80 -0.97 6.40
N PRO A 66 0.81 -2.06 5.65
CA PRO A 66 -0.33 -2.49 4.88
C PRO A 66 -1.41 -3.06 5.83
N ILE A 67 -2.63 -2.57 5.70
CA ILE A 67 -3.79 -3.01 6.46
C ILE A 67 -4.94 -3.19 5.48
N GLY A 68 -5.57 -4.36 5.42
CA GLY A 68 -6.65 -4.52 4.47
C GLY A 68 -7.37 -5.85 4.48
N TYR A 69 -8.32 -5.92 3.58
CA TYR A 69 -9.13 -7.10 3.33
C TYR A 69 -8.81 -7.72 1.98
N SER A 70 -8.66 -9.05 2.00
CA SER A 70 -8.63 -9.88 0.80
C SER A 70 -9.92 -10.69 0.74
N PHE A 71 -10.56 -10.66 -0.43
CA PHE A 71 -11.78 -11.39 -0.72
C PHE A 71 -11.45 -12.48 -1.71
N PHE A 72 -11.84 -13.69 -1.39
CA PHE A 72 -11.60 -14.88 -2.20
C PHE A 72 -12.91 -15.48 -2.68
N LYS A 73 -12.88 -16.02 -3.89
CA LYS A 73 -13.98 -16.76 -4.49
C LYS A 73 -13.42 -17.95 -5.25
N ASP A 74 -13.83 -19.16 -4.88
CA ASP A 74 -13.45 -20.40 -5.57
C ASP A 74 -14.36 -20.71 -6.77
N GLU A 75 -14.04 -21.79 -7.49
CA GLU A 75 -14.82 -22.27 -8.65
C GLU A 75 -16.27 -22.65 -8.31
N ASN A 76 -16.50 -23.09 -7.07
CA ASN A 76 -17.81 -23.46 -6.56
C ASN A 76 -18.61 -22.26 -6.04
N ASN A 77 -18.14 -21.02 -6.30
CA ASN A 77 -18.70 -19.77 -5.76
C ASN A 77 -18.66 -19.63 -4.23
N ASN A 78 -17.91 -20.47 -3.54
CA ASN A 78 -17.67 -20.27 -2.11
C ASN A 78 -16.86 -18.99 -1.91
N LYS A 79 -17.26 -18.20 -0.93
CA LYS A 79 -16.65 -16.91 -0.62
C LYS A 79 -15.92 -16.99 0.71
N ALA A 80 -14.76 -16.36 0.78
CA ALA A 80 -14.03 -16.15 2.03
C ALA A 80 -13.49 -14.72 2.06
N ARG A 81 -13.19 -14.24 3.25
CA ARG A 81 -12.51 -12.97 3.46
C ARG A 81 -11.44 -13.14 4.53
N SER A 82 -10.35 -12.43 4.38
CA SER A 82 -9.28 -12.37 5.36
C SER A 82 -8.91 -10.92 5.62
N PHE A 83 -8.79 -10.57 6.87
CA PHE A 83 -8.20 -9.31 7.30
C PHE A 83 -6.72 -9.56 7.60
N SER A 84 -5.85 -8.75 7.04
CA SER A 84 -4.40 -8.88 7.22
C SER A 84 -3.76 -7.54 7.49
N SER A 85 -2.64 -7.59 8.20
CA SER A 85 -1.77 -6.46 8.43
C SER A 85 -0.31 -6.89 8.28
N GLY A 86 0.58 -5.92 8.07
CA GLY A 86 1.97 -6.26 7.83
C GLY A 86 2.91 -5.07 7.94
N ILE A 87 4.08 -5.24 7.35
CA ILE A 87 5.10 -4.20 7.24
C ILE A 87 5.69 -4.21 5.83
N GLY A 88 6.07 -3.06 5.33
CA GLY A 88 6.69 -2.94 4.02
C GLY A 88 7.64 -1.77 3.90
N ILE A 89 8.36 -1.78 2.79
CA ILE A 89 9.26 -0.71 2.36
C ILE A 89 8.82 -0.20 0.99
N SER A 90 8.99 1.08 0.74
CA SER A 90 8.71 1.71 -0.55
C SER A 90 9.90 2.51 -1.04
N GLY A 91 10.10 2.49 -2.35
CA GLY A 91 11.07 3.33 -3.05
C GLY A 91 10.36 4.09 -4.16
N ASN A 92 10.45 5.42 -4.16
CA ASN A 92 9.70 6.27 -5.06
C ASN A 92 10.63 7.21 -5.83
N PHE A 93 10.48 7.23 -7.16
CA PHE A 93 11.32 8.03 -8.05
C PHE A 93 10.49 8.94 -8.94
N ARG A 94 10.79 10.26 -8.94
CA ARG A 94 10.20 11.25 -9.82
C ARG A 94 10.90 11.25 -11.17
N PHE A 95 10.19 10.92 -12.24
CA PHE A 95 10.74 10.89 -13.59
C PHE A 95 10.21 12.01 -14.49
N TYR A 96 9.09 12.66 -14.11
CA TYR A 96 8.53 13.78 -14.84
C TYR A 96 7.90 14.80 -13.87
N SER A 97 8.02 16.10 -14.21
CA SER A 97 7.31 17.18 -13.51
C SER A 97 7.20 18.39 -14.39
N ASN A 98 6.02 18.99 -14.42
CA ASN A 98 5.75 20.30 -15.00
C ASN A 98 4.90 21.14 -14.03
N GLU A 99 4.34 22.24 -14.47
CA GLU A 99 3.51 23.14 -13.66
C GLU A 99 2.15 22.56 -13.25
N ILE A 100 1.67 21.52 -13.96
CA ILE A 100 0.33 20.94 -13.78
C ILE A 100 0.40 19.63 -13.00
N ILE A 101 1.33 18.73 -13.39
CA ILE A 101 1.43 17.38 -12.84
C ILE A 101 2.87 16.99 -12.53
N THR A 102 2.99 16.07 -11.58
CA THR A 102 4.24 15.34 -11.32
C THR A 102 3.95 13.85 -11.42
N LEU A 103 4.81 13.12 -12.18
CA LEU A 103 4.76 11.66 -12.30
C LEU A 103 5.89 11.02 -11.53
N ARG A 104 5.56 10.00 -10.76
CA ARG A 104 6.51 9.21 -9.99
C ARG A 104 6.25 7.72 -10.20
N SER A 105 7.32 6.94 -10.25
CA SER A 105 7.22 5.49 -10.09
C SER A 105 7.39 5.16 -8.62
N ASP A 106 6.56 4.28 -8.09
CA ASP A 106 6.67 3.77 -6.74
C ASP A 106 6.80 2.25 -6.79
N THR A 107 7.76 1.70 -6.05
CA THR A 107 7.96 0.26 -5.90
C THR A 107 7.84 -0.08 -4.44
N ARG A 108 7.00 -1.07 -4.13
CA ARG A 108 6.66 -1.50 -2.77
C ARG A 108 6.95 -2.97 -2.57
N PHE A 109 7.50 -3.27 -1.43
CA PHE A 109 7.69 -4.62 -0.96
C PHE A 109 7.09 -4.75 0.43
N ALA A 110 6.24 -5.75 0.67
CA ALA A 110 5.58 -5.94 1.94
C ALA A 110 5.40 -7.42 2.30
N PHE A 111 5.38 -7.67 3.60
CA PHE A 111 4.93 -8.93 4.18
C PHE A 111 3.70 -8.66 5.02
N GLY A 112 2.74 -9.58 4.98
CA GLY A 112 1.55 -9.51 5.81
C GLY A 112 1.17 -10.86 6.36
N SER A 113 0.50 -10.84 7.50
CA SER A 113 -0.06 -12.01 8.15
C SER A 113 -1.54 -11.81 8.44
N PRO A 114 -2.33 -12.90 8.51
CA PRO A 114 -3.74 -12.80 8.84
C PRO A 114 -3.93 -12.35 10.28
N ASN A 115 -5.03 -11.69 10.54
CA ASN A 115 -5.48 -11.40 11.88
C ASN A 115 -6.30 -12.61 12.41
N LYS A 116 -6.22 -12.91 13.72
CA LYS A 116 -6.86 -14.07 14.36
C LYS A 116 -8.38 -14.18 14.16
N GLU A 117 -9.04 -13.09 13.81
CA GLU A 117 -10.50 -13.04 13.55
C GLU A 117 -10.86 -13.23 12.07
N SER A 118 -9.90 -13.59 11.22
CA SER A 118 -10.15 -13.81 9.79
C SER A 118 -10.95 -15.10 9.56
N LEU A 119 -11.84 -15.06 8.55
CA LEU A 119 -12.59 -16.25 8.11
C LEU A 119 -11.73 -17.24 7.31
N SER A 120 -10.51 -16.84 6.98
CA SER A 120 -9.49 -17.67 6.34
C SER A 120 -8.11 -17.15 6.75
N ASP A 121 -7.14 -18.03 6.85
CA ASP A 121 -5.76 -17.63 7.04
C ASP A 121 -5.16 -17.18 5.71
N TRP A 122 -4.59 -15.98 5.70
CA TRP A 122 -3.98 -15.39 4.51
C TRP A 122 -2.71 -14.66 4.88
N GLY A 123 -1.57 -15.35 4.71
CA GLY A 123 -0.25 -14.74 4.78
C GLY A 123 0.26 -14.40 3.38
N PHE A 124 0.95 -13.29 3.21
CA PHE A 124 1.42 -12.88 1.89
C PHE A 124 2.77 -12.17 1.90
N THR A 125 3.47 -12.30 0.77
CA THR A 125 4.55 -11.43 0.34
C THR A 125 4.09 -10.68 -0.90
N ARG A 126 4.17 -9.35 -0.89
CA ARG A 126 3.75 -8.48 -1.99
C ARG A 126 4.93 -7.72 -2.54
N ILE A 127 5.12 -7.77 -3.86
CA ILE A 127 6.00 -6.88 -4.61
C ILE A 127 5.11 -6.14 -5.60
N GLY A 128 5.11 -4.82 -5.58
CA GLY A 128 4.28 -4.01 -6.44
C GLY A 128 5.02 -2.83 -7.05
N THR A 129 4.52 -2.37 -8.18
CA THR A 129 4.95 -1.12 -8.78
C THR A 129 3.73 -0.36 -9.28
N GLU A 130 3.77 0.96 -9.12
CA GLU A 130 2.71 1.85 -9.60
C GLU A 130 3.28 3.15 -10.17
N ILE A 131 2.51 3.79 -11.03
CA ILE A 131 2.77 5.14 -11.52
C ILE A 131 1.79 6.07 -10.80
N GLN A 132 2.34 6.95 -9.98
CA GLN A 132 1.62 7.97 -9.23
C GLN A 132 1.57 9.27 -10.02
N THR A 133 0.38 9.85 -10.18
CA THR A 133 0.14 11.14 -10.80
C THR A 133 -0.32 12.13 -9.74
N TYR A 134 0.52 13.10 -9.44
CA TYR A 134 0.24 14.20 -8.51
C TYR A 134 -0.33 15.39 -9.27
N PHE A 135 -1.45 15.91 -8.84
CA PHE A 135 -2.08 17.11 -9.40
C PHE A 135 -1.66 18.34 -8.61
N LEU A 136 -0.83 19.19 -9.22
CA LEU A 136 -0.27 20.34 -8.53
C LEU A 136 -1.31 21.44 -8.26
N SER A 137 -2.39 21.50 -9.03
CA SER A 137 -3.54 22.37 -8.80
C SER A 137 -4.32 22.05 -7.51
N LEU A 138 -4.25 20.78 -7.07
CA LEU A 138 -4.89 20.31 -5.83
C LEU A 138 -3.90 20.21 -4.66
N ALA A 139 -2.62 20.49 -4.93
CA ALA A 139 -1.57 20.40 -3.94
C ALA A 139 -1.50 21.69 -3.11
N SER A 140 -1.26 21.55 -1.82
CA SER A 140 -0.75 22.62 -0.97
C SER A 140 0.77 22.52 -0.85
N GLU A 141 1.41 23.47 -0.18
CA GLU A 141 2.85 23.43 0.08
C GLU A 141 3.27 22.13 0.79
N ARG A 142 2.42 21.59 1.66
CA ARG A 142 2.72 20.41 2.46
C ARG A 142 2.04 19.14 1.95
N THR A 143 0.82 19.25 1.42
CA THR A 143 -0.02 18.07 1.11
C THR A 143 -0.23 17.94 -0.38
N LYS A 144 0.07 16.77 -0.92
CA LYS A 144 0.00 16.46 -2.35
C LYS A 144 -0.83 15.20 -2.58
N PRO A 145 -2.08 15.35 -3.01
CA PRO A 145 -2.90 14.21 -3.40
C PRO A 145 -2.44 13.63 -4.74
N TYR A 146 -2.63 12.33 -4.92
CA TYR A 146 -2.34 11.64 -6.17
C TYR A 146 -3.35 10.53 -6.47
N ILE A 147 -3.39 10.13 -7.71
CA ILE A 147 -3.97 8.87 -8.16
C ILE A 147 -2.86 8.01 -8.76
N ALA A 148 -3.01 6.69 -8.69
CA ALA A 148 -2.04 5.81 -9.31
C ALA A 148 -2.71 4.59 -9.94
N ILE A 149 -1.97 4.00 -10.90
CA ILE A 149 -2.27 2.70 -11.49
C ILE A 149 -1.02 1.83 -11.36
N GLY A 150 -1.22 0.56 -11.07
CA GLY A 150 -0.10 -0.33 -10.86
C GLY A 150 -0.46 -1.80 -10.92
N VAL A 151 0.52 -2.62 -10.63
CA VAL A 151 0.38 -4.07 -10.50
C VAL A 151 1.14 -4.57 -9.29
N ASN A 152 0.51 -5.48 -8.55
CA ASN A 152 1.12 -6.23 -7.47
C ASN A 152 1.30 -7.69 -7.90
N ALA A 153 2.47 -8.24 -7.67
CA ALA A 153 2.71 -9.67 -7.61
C ALA A 153 2.63 -10.08 -6.14
N ILE A 154 1.67 -10.92 -5.81
CA ILE A 154 1.40 -11.35 -4.43
C ILE A 154 1.57 -12.86 -4.37
N TYR A 155 2.55 -13.30 -3.62
CA TYR A 155 2.72 -14.69 -3.24
C TYR A 155 2.08 -14.88 -1.86
N GLY A 156 1.12 -15.78 -1.75
CA GLY A 156 0.39 -15.97 -0.51
C GLY A 156 -0.07 -17.38 -0.28
N LEU A 157 -0.18 -17.69 1.01
CA LEU A 157 -0.76 -18.90 1.55
C LEU A 157 -2.20 -18.58 1.97
N TYR A 158 -3.14 -19.30 1.38
CA TYR A 158 -4.56 -19.26 1.74
C TYR A 158 -4.93 -20.59 2.38
N GLU A 159 -5.44 -20.56 3.59
CA GLU A 159 -5.92 -21.73 4.31
C GLU A 159 -7.36 -21.52 4.80
N LYS A 160 -8.23 -22.44 4.43
CA LYS A 160 -9.61 -22.50 4.92
C LYS A 160 -10.13 -23.93 4.86
N ASN A 161 -10.74 -24.42 5.94
CA ASN A 161 -11.38 -25.75 6.00
C ASN A 161 -10.45 -26.89 5.54
N ASN A 162 -9.19 -26.89 5.96
CA ASN A 162 -8.14 -27.83 5.58
C ASN A 162 -7.77 -27.79 4.08
N ILE A 163 -8.18 -26.73 3.36
CA ILE A 163 -7.71 -26.46 2.00
C ILE A 163 -6.59 -25.45 2.10
N GLU A 164 -5.39 -25.90 1.81
CA GLU A 164 -4.19 -25.07 1.75
C GLU A 164 -3.82 -24.82 0.29
N LYS A 165 -3.67 -23.57 -0.12
CA LYS A 165 -3.27 -23.19 -1.48
C LYS A 165 -2.22 -22.11 -1.43
N GLU A 166 -1.02 -22.44 -1.87
CA GLU A 166 0.03 -21.47 -2.18
C GLU A 166 -0.09 -21.00 -3.62
N ARG A 167 -0.08 -19.68 -3.83
CA ARG A 167 -0.22 -19.13 -5.18
C ARG A 167 0.44 -17.79 -5.34
N MET A 168 0.81 -17.51 -6.59
CA MET A 168 1.18 -16.17 -7.03
C MET A 168 -0.01 -15.54 -7.76
N TYR A 169 -0.38 -14.36 -7.33
CA TYR A 169 -1.44 -13.54 -7.92
C TYR A 169 -0.83 -12.31 -8.56
N PHE A 170 -1.25 -12.00 -9.79
CA PHE A 170 -0.99 -10.71 -10.40
C PHE A 170 -2.26 -9.87 -10.28
N VAL A 171 -2.16 -8.77 -9.52
CA VAL A 171 -3.28 -7.94 -9.12
C VAL A 171 -3.05 -6.53 -9.64
N PRO A 172 -3.54 -6.20 -10.84
CA PRO A 172 -3.63 -4.81 -11.25
C PRO A 172 -4.51 -4.05 -10.28
N HIS A 173 -4.15 -2.82 -10.01
CA HIS A 173 -4.84 -1.99 -9.04
C HIS A 173 -4.88 -0.52 -9.47
N ILE A 174 -5.86 0.17 -8.93
CA ILE A 174 -5.90 1.62 -8.89
C ILE A 174 -5.73 2.05 -7.43
N SER A 175 -5.05 3.16 -7.21
CA SER A 175 -4.92 3.73 -5.87
C SER A 175 -5.17 5.23 -5.87
N ILE A 176 -5.57 5.72 -4.70
CA ILE A 176 -5.62 7.12 -4.36
C ILE A 176 -4.80 7.33 -3.10
N GLY A 177 -4.05 8.41 -3.04
CA GLY A 177 -3.22 8.66 -1.88
C GLY A 177 -2.92 10.13 -1.66
N ILE A 178 -2.34 10.37 -0.50
CA ILE A 178 -1.92 11.70 -0.06
C ILE A 178 -0.51 11.61 0.51
N VAL A 179 0.35 12.50 0.09
CA VAL A 179 1.67 12.69 0.71
C VAL A 179 1.70 14.01 1.44
N THR A 180 2.07 13.98 2.70
CA THR A 180 2.26 15.15 3.56
C THR A 180 3.72 15.28 3.92
N ASN A 181 4.36 16.40 3.55
CA ASN A 181 5.73 16.71 3.90
C ASN A 181 5.76 17.53 5.20
N PHE A 182 6.73 17.23 6.06
CA PHE A 182 6.91 17.90 7.33
C PHE A 182 8.10 18.86 7.30
#